data_a744583a0c9adf6aba0da4e9e9e4b6fd
#
_entry.id   a744583a0c9adf6aba0da4e9e9e4b6fd
#
_cell.length_a   1.000
_cell.length_b   1.000
_cell.length_c   1.000
_cell.angle_alpha   90.00
_cell.angle_beta   90.00
_cell.angle_gamma   90.00
#
_symmetry.space_group_name_H-M   'P 1'
#
loop_
_entity.id
_entity.type
_entity.pdbx_description
1 polymer ?
#
loop_
_entity_poly.entity_id
_entity_poly.type
_entity_poly.pdbx_seq_one_letter_code
_entity_poly.pdbx_strand_id
1 'polypeptide(L)'
;MSKKSKVQEMDETHGEQQSMDATELNGEVVSNEAENEEQLSEEERLREELAKEKDKFLRLFAEFENFKKRTSKERMDLFKTAGQEVMVSLLPVMDDFDRALKEIAKTEEKELLKGVELISTKFRETLKAKGLEEIQVGEGDTFDAEIHDAVTQIPAPNKKLKGKVIDVIEKGFKLGDRIIRHPKVVVGN
;
A
#
# COMPACT_ATOMS: atom_id res chain seq x y z
N MET A 1 37.62 37.68 -12.20
CA MET A 1 39.03 37.87 -12.62
C MET A 1 39.21 36.95 -13.83
N SER A 2 38.96 37.35 -15.03
CA SER A 2 39.67 38.25 -15.94
C SER A 2 40.99 37.69 -16.44
N LYS A 3 41.00 37.37 -17.74
CA LYS A 3 41.94 37.72 -18.83
C LYS A 3 41.79 36.67 -19.92
N LYS A 4 41.18 36.85 -21.06
CA LYS A 4 41.34 37.79 -22.22
C LYS A 4 42.72 37.79 -22.84
N SER A 5 42.66 37.50 -24.16
CA SER A 5 43.40 37.94 -25.32
C SER A 5 44.74 37.23 -25.59
N LYS A 6 45.07 36.90 -26.81
CA LYS A 6 45.25 37.79 -27.96
C LYS A 6 45.38 37.01 -29.28
N VAL A 7 44.76 37.54 -30.28
CA VAL A 7 44.87 37.50 -31.73
C VAL A 7 46.26 37.95 -32.21
N GLN A 8 46.70 37.40 -33.36
CA GLN A 8 47.41 38.06 -34.48
C GLN A 8 47.89 36.94 -35.41
N GLU A 9 47.36 36.71 -36.59
CA GLU A 9 47.50 37.47 -37.87
C GLU A 9 48.87 37.49 -38.45
N MET A 10 48.89 37.33 -39.80
CA MET A 10 49.84 37.64 -40.88
C MET A 10 50.68 36.43 -41.34
N ASP A 11 50.92 36.17 -42.58
CA ASP A 11 50.53 36.75 -43.88
C ASP A 11 51.11 35.85 -45.02
N GLU A 12 50.57 36.01 -46.17
CA GLU A 12 50.80 35.58 -47.51
C GLU A 12 52.24 35.12 -47.87
N THR A 13 52.36 34.15 -48.81
CA THR A 13 52.80 34.39 -50.21
C THR A 13 52.86 33.09 -51.01
N HIS A 14 52.31 33.17 -52.22
CA HIS A 14 52.75 32.73 -53.57
C HIS A 14 53.41 31.35 -53.73
N GLY A 15 53.10 30.48 -54.63
CA GLY A 15 52.63 30.56 -55.99
C GLY A 15 53.05 29.29 -56.73
N GLU A 16 52.35 29.05 -57.84
CA GLU A 16 52.69 28.22 -59.01
C GLU A 16 52.42 26.72 -58.99
N GLN A 17 51.33 26.44 -59.72
CA GLN A 17 51.11 25.46 -60.80
C GLN A 17 51.99 24.20 -60.85
N GLN A 18 51.36 23.05 -60.82
CA GLN A 18 51.39 22.12 -61.95
C GLN A 18 50.24 21.13 -61.85
N SER A 19 49.50 21.07 -62.98
CA SER A 19 48.52 20.07 -63.35
C SER A 19 49.17 18.68 -63.38
N MET A 20 48.48 17.70 -62.82
CA MET A 20 48.28 16.37 -63.39
C MET A 20 47.51 15.47 -62.44
N ASP A 21 46.53 14.89 -63.06
CA ASP A 21 45.85 13.61 -62.86
C ASP A 21 44.57 13.60 -62.08
N ALA A 22 43.52 13.77 -62.89
CA ALA A 22 42.14 13.78 -62.45
C ALA A 22 41.49 12.37 -62.53
N THR A 23 42.21 11.29 -62.15
CA THR A 23 41.65 9.93 -62.34
C THR A 23 41.74 9.05 -61.09
N GLU A 24 42.44 9.44 -60.02
CA GLU A 24 42.51 8.63 -58.80
C GLU A 24 41.69 9.18 -57.62
N LEU A 25 41.11 10.39 -57.73
CA LEU A 25 40.36 11.04 -56.63
C LEU A 25 38.88 10.62 -56.55
N ASN A 26 38.38 9.79 -57.47
CA ASN A 26 36.96 9.43 -57.49
C ASN A 26 36.65 8.07 -56.79
N GLY A 27 37.66 7.29 -56.43
CA GLY A 27 37.52 6.00 -55.73
C GLY A 27 37.54 6.12 -54.21
N GLU A 28 38.31 7.06 -53.68
CA GLU A 28 38.43 7.26 -52.20
C GLU A 28 37.27 8.06 -51.58
N VAL A 29 36.66 8.97 -52.36
CA VAL A 29 35.53 9.77 -51.84
C VAL A 29 34.28 8.94 -51.76
N VAL A 30 34.05 8.01 -52.69
CA VAL A 30 32.84 7.13 -52.70
C VAL A 30 32.93 6.05 -51.59
N SER A 31 34.13 5.54 -51.31
CA SER A 31 34.32 4.56 -50.23
C SER A 31 34.16 5.22 -48.83
N ASN A 32 34.64 6.44 -48.67
CA ASN A 32 34.50 7.18 -47.41
C ASN A 32 33.06 7.64 -47.14
N GLU A 33 32.28 7.97 -48.18
CA GLU A 33 30.86 8.31 -48.02
C GLU A 33 30.01 7.09 -47.69
N ALA A 34 30.26 5.94 -48.30
CA ALA A 34 29.54 4.69 -48.00
C ALA A 34 29.87 4.15 -46.60
N GLU A 35 31.14 4.18 -46.15
CA GLU A 35 31.56 3.83 -44.82
C GLU A 35 31.01 4.80 -43.76
N ASN A 36 30.85 6.06 -44.09
CA ASN A 36 30.26 7.07 -43.19
C ASN A 36 28.74 6.94 -43.10
N GLU A 37 28.06 6.56 -44.20
CA GLU A 37 26.60 6.25 -44.17
C GLU A 37 26.30 4.94 -43.41
N GLU A 38 27.17 3.90 -43.55
CA GLU A 38 27.04 2.67 -42.75
C GLU A 38 27.29 2.92 -41.26
N GLN A 39 28.27 3.71 -40.91
CA GLN A 39 28.59 4.10 -39.52
C GLN A 39 27.48 4.95 -38.92
N LEU A 40 26.90 5.91 -39.66
CA LEU A 40 25.78 6.72 -39.24
C LEU A 40 24.51 5.84 -39.02
N SER A 41 24.26 4.84 -39.86
CA SER A 41 23.16 3.92 -39.71
C SER A 41 23.35 2.97 -38.52
N GLU A 42 24.54 2.56 -38.21
CA GLU A 42 24.89 1.74 -37.05
C GLU A 42 24.75 2.53 -35.73
N GLU A 43 25.22 3.77 -35.71
CA GLU A 43 25.02 4.68 -34.58
C GLU A 43 23.52 4.94 -34.32
N GLU A 44 22.72 5.12 -35.34
CA GLU A 44 21.26 5.32 -35.19
C GLU A 44 20.60 4.08 -34.60
N ARG A 45 20.95 2.89 -35.07
CA ARG A 45 20.47 1.61 -34.50
C ARG A 45 20.85 1.46 -33.04
N LEU A 46 22.12 1.72 -32.71
CA LEU A 46 22.60 1.64 -31.33
C LEU A 46 21.93 2.66 -30.42
N ARG A 47 21.61 3.86 -30.92
CA ARG A 47 20.86 4.88 -30.18
C ARG A 47 19.42 4.44 -29.93
N GLU A 48 18.76 3.84 -30.93
CA GLU A 48 17.41 3.28 -30.75
C GLU A 48 17.38 2.11 -29.75
N GLU A 49 18.33 1.20 -29.82
CA GLU A 49 18.45 0.10 -28.86
C GLU A 49 18.69 0.61 -27.45
N LEU A 50 19.58 1.57 -27.32
CA LEU A 50 19.88 2.22 -26.05
C LEU A 50 18.65 2.96 -25.48
N ALA A 51 17.86 3.61 -26.32
CA ALA A 51 16.62 4.25 -25.92
C ALA A 51 15.59 3.19 -25.43
N LYS A 52 15.42 2.10 -26.18
CA LYS A 52 14.54 0.99 -25.80
C LYS A 52 14.97 0.33 -24.48
N GLU A 53 16.26 0.12 -24.30
CA GLU A 53 16.77 -0.47 -23.04
C GLU A 53 16.64 0.52 -21.85
N LYS A 54 16.83 1.82 -22.07
CA LYS A 54 16.58 2.84 -21.06
C LYS A 54 15.09 2.86 -20.64
N ASP A 55 14.17 2.79 -21.59
CA ASP A 55 12.74 2.75 -21.28
C ASP A 55 12.36 1.47 -20.51
N LYS A 56 12.91 0.33 -20.92
CA LYS A 56 12.71 -0.93 -20.18
C LYS A 56 13.27 -0.82 -18.75
N PHE A 57 14.46 -0.25 -18.61
CA PHE A 57 15.08 -0.04 -17.30
C PHE A 57 14.24 0.87 -16.42
N LEU A 58 13.77 2.01 -16.93
CA LEU A 58 12.93 2.95 -16.20
C LEU A 58 11.62 2.30 -15.74
N ARG A 59 11.00 1.51 -16.63
CA ARG A 59 9.78 0.77 -16.29
C ARG A 59 10.04 -0.28 -15.21
N LEU A 60 11.09 -1.09 -15.38
CA LEU A 60 11.49 -2.10 -14.40
C LEU A 60 11.85 -1.48 -13.04
N PHE A 61 12.53 -0.34 -13.06
CA PHE A 61 12.86 0.40 -11.86
C PHE A 61 11.59 0.88 -11.13
N ALA A 62 10.62 1.43 -11.87
CA ALA A 62 9.35 1.85 -11.29
C ALA A 62 8.55 0.67 -10.72
N GLU A 63 8.53 -0.46 -11.43
CA GLU A 63 7.91 -1.70 -10.94
C GLU A 63 8.60 -2.23 -9.67
N PHE A 64 9.93 -2.18 -9.62
CA PHE A 64 10.71 -2.58 -8.45
C PHE A 64 10.44 -1.70 -7.22
N GLU A 65 10.41 -0.37 -7.39
CA GLU A 65 10.07 0.55 -6.30
C GLU A 65 8.63 0.33 -5.80
N ASN A 66 7.68 0.10 -6.70
CA ASN A 66 6.31 -0.23 -6.33
C ASN A 66 6.23 -1.58 -5.58
N PHE A 67 6.96 -2.59 -6.05
CA PHE A 67 7.06 -3.88 -5.38
C PHE A 67 7.63 -3.74 -3.97
N LYS A 68 8.74 -3.02 -3.82
CA LYS A 68 9.39 -2.77 -2.53
C LYS A 68 8.45 -2.07 -1.54
N LYS A 69 7.73 -1.03 -2.01
CA LYS A 69 6.75 -0.30 -1.20
C LYS A 69 5.61 -1.21 -0.76
N ARG A 70 5.07 -2.01 -1.69
CA ARG A 70 3.99 -2.97 -1.41
C ARG A 70 4.45 -4.03 -0.41
N THR A 71 5.57 -4.68 -0.65
CA THR A 71 6.11 -5.73 0.24
C THR A 71 6.40 -5.21 1.64
N SER A 72 6.92 -3.97 1.74
CA SER A 72 7.14 -3.33 3.04
C SER A 72 5.82 -3.11 3.79
N LYS A 73 4.77 -2.67 3.08
CA LYS A 73 3.43 -2.51 3.65
C LYS A 73 2.85 -3.86 4.09
N GLU A 74 2.87 -4.86 3.21
CA GLU A 74 2.39 -6.22 3.50
C GLU A 74 3.09 -6.82 4.73
N ARG A 75 4.41 -6.62 4.84
CA ARG A 75 5.17 -7.06 6.00
C ARG A 75 4.71 -6.37 7.29
N MET A 76 4.49 -5.07 7.27
CA MET A 76 3.98 -4.33 8.44
C MET A 76 2.59 -4.83 8.83
N ASP A 77 1.71 -5.06 7.86
CA ASP A 77 0.36 -5.55 8.11
C ASP A 77 0.38 -6.99 8.66
N LEU A 78 1.29 -7.84 8.16
CA LEU A 78 1.51 -9.18 8.69
C LEU A 78 1.94 -9.13 10.17
N PHE A 79 2.86 -8.25 10.54
CA PHE A 79 3.28 -8.09 11.94
C PHE A 79 2.13 -7.62 12.84
N LYS A 80 1.29 -6.72 12.36
CA LYS A 80 0.11 -6.25 13.11
C LYS A 80 -0.91 -7.37 13.35
N THR A 81 -1.05 -8.29 12.39
CA THR A 81 -2.05 -9.35 12.42
C THR A 81 -1.50 -10.72 12.83
N ALA A 82 -0.19 -10.85 13.08
CA ALA A 82 0.44 -12.13 13.45
C ALA A 82 -0.18 -12.81 14.68
N GLY A 83 -0.76 -12.02 15.61
CA GLY A 83 -1.44 -12.52 16.80
C GLY A 83 -2.94 -12.81 16.59
N GLN A 84 -3.48 -12.72 15.38
CA GLN A 84 -4.91 -12.79 15.13
C GLN A 84 -5.55 -14.07 15.68
N GLU A 85 -4.97 -15.25 15.42
CA GLU A 85 -5.52 -16.53 15.88
C GLU A 85 -5.61 -16.59 17.41
N VAL A 86 -4.57 -16.13 18.09
CA VAL A 86 -4.57 -16.05 19.56
C VAL A 86 -5.61 -15.08 20.06
N MET A 87 -5.74 -13.91 19.42
CA MET A 87 -6.77 -12.93 19.78
C MET A 87 -8.17 -13.51 19.61
N VAL A 88 -8.45 -14.16 18.48
CA VAL A 88 -9.76 -14.80 18.21
C VAL A 88 -10.07 -15.86 19.27
N SER A 89 -9.09 -16.67 19.68
CA SER A 89 -9.28 -17.70 20.72
C SER A 89 -9.55 -17.11 22.12
N LEU A 90 -9.17 -15.87 22.38
CA LEU A 90 -9.42 -15.18 23.65
C LEU A 90 -10.75 -14.42 23.68
N LEU A 91 -11.39 -14.17 22.53
CA LEU A 91 -12.66 -13.45 22.49
C LEU A 91 -13.80 -14.16 23.27
N PRO A 92 -13.98 -15.50 23.20
CA PRO A 92 -14.98 -16.18 24.02
C PRO A 92 -14.78 -15.98 25.53
N VAL A 93 -13.52 -15.93 25.98
CA VAL A 93 -13.21 -15.66 27.39
C VAL A 93 -13.68 -14.26 27.80
N MET A 94 -13.53 -13.29 26.90
CA MET A 94 -13.99 -11.93 27.14
C MET A 94 -15.52 -11.84 27.17
N ASP A 95 -16.21 -12.59 26.30
CA ASP A 95 -17.68 -12.69 26.31
C ASP A 95 -18.18 -13.37 27.60
N ASP A 96 -17.45 -14.39 28.11
CA ASP A 96 -17.74 -15.05 29.38
C ASP A 96 -17.59 -14.10 30.56
N PHE A 97 -16.57 -13.23 30.56
CA PHE A 97 -16.46 -12.16 31.56
C PHE A 97 -17.67 -11.22 31.52
N ASP A 98 -18.11 -10.79 30.34
CA ASP A 98 -19.27 -9.92 30.19
C ASP A 98 -20.55 -10.59 30.72
N ARG A 99 -20.74 -11.90 30.44
CA ARG A 99 -21.85 -12.68 30.95
C ARG A 99 -21.78 -12.84 32.46
N ALA A 100 -20.59 -13.20 33.00
CA ALA A 100 -20.38 -13.36 34.44
C ALA A 100 -20.66 -12.06 35.21
N LEU A 101 -20.18 -10.92 34.71
CA LEU A 101 -20.45 -9.61 35.33
C LEU A 101 -21.94 -9.28 35.36
N LYS A 102 -22.68 -9.60 34.28
CA LYS A 102 -24.15 -9.41 34.25
C LYS A 102 -24.87 -10.28 35.28
N GLU A 103 -24.40 -11.49 35.53
CA GLU A 103 -25.03 -12.39 36.54
C GLU A 103 -24.64 -11.98 37.96
N ILE A 104 -23.39 -11.69 38.22
CA ILE A 104 -22.90 -11.23 39.55
C ILE A 104 -23.56 -9.91 39.95
N ALA A 105 -23.79 -9.00 38.97
CA ALA A 105 -24.48 -7.74 39.24
C ALA A 105 -25.93 -7.91 39.76
N LYS A 106 -26.54 -9.09 39.57
CA LYS A 106 -27.88 -9.44 40.14
C LYS A 106 -27.81 -9.90 41.57
N THR A 107 -26.61 -10.18 42.09
CA THR A 107 -26.35 -10.63 43.45
C THR A 107 -25.96 -9.45 44.34
N GLU A 108 -26.06 -9.63 45.68
CA GLU A 108 -25.69 -8.58 46.62
C GLU A 108 -24.18 -8.51 46.91
N GLU A 109 -23.37 -9.35 46.26
CA GLU A 109 -21.93 -9.49 46.51
C GLU A 109 -21.07 -8.41 45.81
N LYS A 110 -21.20 -7.19 46.27
CA LYS A 110 -20.55 -6.02 45.64
C LYS A 110 -19.00 -6.07 45.61
N GLU A 111 -18.39 -6.74 46.58
CA GLU A 111 -16.90 -6.86 46.59
C GLU A 111 -16.39 -7.84 45.57
N LEU A 112 -17.13 -8.96 45.36
CA LEU A 112 -16.84 -9.93 44.33
C LEU A 112 -17.02 -9.30 42.94
N LEU A 113 -18.09 -8.55 42.73
CA LEU A 113 -18.35 -7.82 41.50
C LEU A 113 -17.18 -6.89 41.15
N LYS A 114 -16.72 -6.07 42.10
CA LYS A 114 -15.58 -5.19 41.89
C LYS A 114 -14.29 -5.95 41.54
N GLY A 115 -14.04 -7.09 42.20
CA GLY A 115 -12.88 -7.91 41.90
C GLY A 115 -12.87 -8.45 40.48
N VAL A 116 -13.99 -9.00 40.03
CA VAL A 116 -14.14 -9.53 38.66
C VAL A 116 -14.10 -8.40 37.62
N GLU A 117 -14.71 -7.26 37.92
CA GLU A 117 -14.69 -6.06 37.05
C GLU A 117 -13.26 -5.54 36.82
N LEU A 118 -12.44 -5.48 37.87
CA LEU A 118 -11.04 -5.09 37.75
C LEU A 118 -10.25 -6.07 36.86
N ILE A 119 -10.47 -7.37 37.01
CA ILE A 119 -9.80 -8.39 36.19
C ILE A 119 -10.23 -8.24 34.73
N SER A 120 -11.53 -8.13 34.47
CA SER A 120 -12.09 -7.93 33.13
C SER A 120 -11.55 -6.67 32.46
N THR A 121 -11.52 -5.56 33.19
CA THR A 121 -10.99 -4.29 32.69
C THR A 121 -9.50 -4.42 32.32
N LYS A 122 -8.69 -4.98 33.24
CA LYS A 122 -7.28 -5.21 32.97
C LYS A 122 -7.04 -6.10 31.77
N PHE A 123 -7.85 -7.14 31.60
CA PHE A 123 -7.77 -8.05 30.46
C PHE A 123 -8.09 -7.32 29.14
N ARG A 124 -9.15 -6.52 29.11
CA ARG A 124 -9.53 -5.70 27.94
C ARG A 124 -8.45 -4.68 27.60
N GLU A 125 -7.91 -3.98 28.60
CA GLU A 125 -6.82 -3.00 28.40
C GLU A 125 -5.57 -3.68 27.84
N THR A 126 -5.22 -4.87 28.33
CA THR A 126 -4.09 -5.64 27.83
C THR A 126 -4.27 -6.03 26.35
N LEU A 127 -5.46 -6.50 25.96
CA LEU A 127 -5.77 -6.84 24.58
C LEU A 127 -5.78 -5.59 23.68
N LYS A 128 -6.35 -4.48 24.18
CA LYS A 128 -6.34 -3.19 23.49
C LYS A 128 -4.91 -2.68 23.24
N ALA A 129 -4.01 -2.82 24.22
CA ALA A 129 -2.59 -2.48 24.05
C ALA A 129 -1.88 -3.36 22.98
N LYS A 130 -2.45 -4.52 22.65
CA LYS A 130 -1.99 -5.39 21.56
C LYS A 130 -2.68 -5.09 20.23
N GLY A 131 -3.50 -4.04 20.16
CA GLY A 131 -4.17 -3.58 18.95
C GLY A 131 -5.58 -4.13 18.73
N LEU A 132 -6.17 -4.82 19.72
CA LEU A 132 -7.56 -5.25 19.65
C LEU A 132 -8.47 -4.05 19.89
N GLU A 133 -9.38 -3.78 18.96
CA GLU A 133 -10.38 -2.70 19.09
C GLU A 133 -11.79 -3.26 18.92
N GLU A 134 -12.70 -2.84 19.79
CA GLU A 134 -14.12 -3.18 19.71
C GLU A 134 -14.79 -2.36 18.60
N ILE A 135 -15.54 -3.04 17.73
CA ILE A 135 -16.39 -2.39 16.73
C ILE A 135 -17.61 -1.87 17.46
N GLN A 136 -17.73 -0.54 17.52
CA GLN A 136 -18.84 0.10 18.20
C GLN A 136 -20.10 -0.07 17.36
N VAL A 137 -21.07 -0.78 17.91
CA VAL A 137 -22.40 -0.98 17.32
C VAL A 137 -23.42 -0.90 18.44
N GLY A 138 -24.45 -0.09 18.23
CA GLY A 138 -25.52 0.11 19.20
C GLY A 138 -26.92 -0.05 18.59
N GLU A 139 -27.91 -0.06 19.47
CA GLU A 139 -29.34 -0.03 19.08
C GLU A 139 -29.64 1.25 18.28
N GLY A 140 -30.25 1.09 17.10
CA GLY A 140 -30.63 2.18 16.22
C GLY A 140 -29.58 2.52 15.14
N ASP A 141 -28.40 1.89 15.17
CA ASP A 141 -27.41 2.05 14.12
C ASP A 141 -27.91 1.42 12.81
N THR A 142 -27.43 1.95 11.68
CA THR A 142 -27.77 1.39 10.38
C THR A 142 -27.03 0.06 10.19
N PHE A 143 -27.77 -0.97 9.78
CA PHE A 143 -27.15 -2.25 9.45
C PHE A 143 -26.28 -2.11 8.20
N ASP A 144 -25.05 -2.61 8.31
CA ASP A 144 -24.06 -2.68 7.22
C ASP A 144 -23.55 -4.12 7.11
N ALA A 145 -23.82 -4.76 5.99
CA ALA A 145 -23.44 -6.16 5.76
C ALA A 145 -21.91 -6.38 5.62
N GLU A 146 -21.14 -5.33 5.38
CA GLU A 146 -19.68 -5.45 5.34
C GLU A 146 -19.03 -5.50 6.74
N ILE A 147 -19.74 -4.96 7.73
CA ILE A 147 -19.22 -4.83 9.09
C ILE A 147 -19.98 -5.73 10.06
N HIS A 148 -21.29 -5.93 9.86
CA HIS A 148 -22.19 -6.61 10.79
C HIS A 148 -22.63 -7.97 10.27
N ASP A 149 -22.78 -8.94 11.18
CA ASP A 149 -23.36 -10.26 10.91
C ASP A 149 -24.79 -10.31 11.47
N ALA A 150 -25.79 -10.31 10.59
CA ALA A 150 -27.21 -10.39 10.99
C ALA A 150 -27.60 -11.84 11.29
N VAL A 151 -27.72 -12.19 12.56
CA VAL A 151 -28.08 -13.55 12.99
C VAL A 151 -29.60 -13.80 12.82
N THR A 152 -30.42 -12.78 13.09
CA THR A 152 -31.86 -12.88 12.96
C THR A 152 -32.49 -11.53 12.63
N GLN A 153 -33.70 -11.60 12.08
CA GLN A 153 -34.54 -10.44 11.82
C GLN A 153 -35.82 -10.57 12.63
N ILE A 154 -36.20 -9.49 13.29
CA ILE A 154 -37.45 -9.42 14.04
C ILE A 154 -38.30 -8.23 13.58
N PRO A 155 -39.62 -8.27 13.72
CA PRO A 155 -40.46 -7.11 13.41
C PRO A 155 -39.98 -5.89 14.20
N ALA A 156 -39.72 -4.78 13.50
CA ALA A 156 -39.22 -3.56 14.14
C ALA A 156 -40.28 -3.02 15.13
N PRO A 157 -39.91 -2.74 16.39
CA PRO A 157 -40.82 -2.17 17.40
C PRO A 157 -41.42 -0.83 16.95
N ASN A 158 -40.74 -0.11 16.10
CA ASN A 158 -41.23 1.11 15.49
C ASN A 158 -40.64 1.28 14.06
N LYS A 159 -41.34 2.09 13.25
CA LYS A 159 -40.93 2.35 11.84
C LYS A 159 -39.54 2.92 11.68
N LYS A 160 -38.97 3.54 12.72
CA LYS A 160 -37.64 4.15 12.68
C LYS A 160 -36.52 3.12 12.80
N LEU A 161 -36.82 1.92 13.32
CA LEU A 161 -35.87 0.82 13.51
C LEU A 161 -35.89 -0.19 12.34
N LYS A 162 -36.68 0.04 11.32
CA LYS A 162 -36.70 -0.79 10.12
C LYS A 162 -35.36 -0.67 9.38
N GLY A 163 -34.70 -1.81 9.10
CA GLY A 163 -33.37 -1.88 8.49
C GLY A 163 -32.23 -1.46 9.42
N LYS A 164 -32.49 -1.38 10.73
CA LYS A 164 -31.52 -0.98 11.74
C LYS A 164 -31.23 -2.08 12.74
N VAL A 165 -30.10 -1.94 13.44
CA VAL A 165 -29.76 -2.83 14.57
C VAL A 165 -30.72 -2.59 15.72
N ILE A 166 -31.36 -3.66 16.19
CA ILE A 166 -32.27 -3.65 17.35
C ILE A 166 -31.51 -4.09 18.60
N ASP A 167 -30.63 -5.10 18.48
CA ASP A 167 -29.86 -5.63 19.59
C ASP A 167 -28.52 -6.17 19.12
N VAL A 168 -27.54 -6.21 20.00
CA VAL A 168 -26.21 -6.76 19.79
C VAL A 168 -26.00 -8.00 20.62
N ILE A 169 -26.02 -9.16 20.00
CA ILE A 169 -25.90 -10.46 20.68
C ILE A 169 -24.44 -10.71 21.07
N GLU A 170 -23.52 -10.39 20.15
CA GLU A 170 -22.08 -10.63 20.31
C GLU A 170 -21.27 -9.45 19.75
N LYS A 171 -20.32 -8.95 20.52
CA LYS A 171 -19.50 -7.80 20.13
C LYS A 171 -18.54 -8.15 19.01
N GLY A 172 -18.34 -7.23 18.08
CA GLY A 172 -17.36 -7.33 17.02
C GLY A 172 -16.01 -6.77 17.43
N PHE A 173 -14.94 -7.29 16.82
CA PHE A 173 -13.57 -6.84 17.09
C PHE A 173 -12.75 -6.76 15.82
N LYS A 174 -11.84 -5.79 15.78
CA LYS A 174 -10.80 -5.65 14.75
C LYS A 174 -9.42 -5.64 15.40
N LEU A 175 -8.43 -6.09 14.63
CA LEU A 175 -7.02 -6.07 14.97
C LEU A 175 -6.28 -5.20 13.94
N GLY A 176 -5.89 -3.99 14.34
CA GLY A 176 -5.49 -2.95 13.40
C GLY A 176 -6.64 -2.61 12.43
N ASP A 177 -6.39 -2.70 11.13
CA ASP A 177 -7.40 -2.40 10.10
C ASP A 177 -8.25 -3.63 9.70
N ARG A 178 -7.95 -4.81 10.24
CA ARG A 178 -8.62 -6.07 9.86
C ARG A 178 -9.69 -6.47 10.86
N ILE A 179 -10.91 -6.69 10.39
CA ILE A 179 -11.97 -7.28 11.20
C ILE A 179 -11.64 -8.76 11.44
N ILE A 180 -11.56 -9.16 12.71
CA ILE A 180 -11.29 -10.53 13.15
C ILE A 180 -12.54 -11.24 13.65
N ARG A 181 -13.56 -10.49 14.06
CA ARG A 181 -14.90 -10.97 14.40
C ARG A 181 -15.92 -9.88 14.11
N HIS A 182 -16.91 -10.19 13.28
CA HIS A 182 -18.06 -9.31 13.04
C HIS A 182 -18.98 -9.29 14.25
N PRO A 183 -19.57 -8.13 14.63
CA PRO A 183 -20.60 -8.09 15.65
C PRO A 183 -21.85 -8.81 15.15
N LYS A 184 -22.39 -9.71 15.98
CA LYS A 184 -23.64 -10.40 15.69
C LYS A 184 -24.81 -9.57 16.18
N VAL A 185 -25.68 -9.19 15.26
CA VAL A 185 -26.76 -8.25 15.52
C VAL A 185 -28.14 -8.82 15.15
N VAL A 186 -29.15 -8.28 15.79
CA VAL A 186 -30.55 -8.46 15.43
C VAL A 186 -31.01 -7.24 14.64
N VAL A 187 -31.63 -7.45 13.49
CA VAL A 187 -32.05 -6.37 12.59
C VAL A 187 -33.57 -6.26 12.55
N GLY A 188 -34.10 -5.04 12.50
CA GLY A 188 -35.50 -4.75 12.34
C GLY A 188 -35.99 -4.94 10.91
N ASN A 189 -37.06 -5.71 10.72
CA ASN A 189 -37.70 -5.91 9.42
C ASN A 189 -38.96 -5.04 9.28
#